data_fadb0b5bfc09e23b772e8455135b64aa
#
_entry.id   fadb0b5bfc09e23b772e8455135b64aa
#
_cell.length_a   1.000
_cell.length_b   1.000
_cell.length_c   1.000
_cell.angle_alpha   90.00
_cell.angle_beta   90.00
_cell.angle_gamma   90.00
#
_symmetry.space_group_name_H-M   'P 1'
#
loop_
_entity.id
_entity.type
_entity.pdbx_description
1 polymer ?
#
loop_
_entity_poly.entity_id
_entity_poly.type
_entity_poly.pdbx_seq_one_letter_code
_entity_poly.pdbx_strand_id
1 'polypeptide(L)'
;MRALHPRFSVRGITGTQLSGGMISGYERNAQLTGLNWVREAEDMLRTDPVVRRSWHMLRQTLLSATWRFEAASEDPVCEELARFGNEAFGFDGYAGQMALSWEEQLSYLLEFVPLGYRYAEEVYKVGPDYEGRTRVWLDLYADREPSAHLKWLSRDNQQLDGVLQHVVGVGKTPEPIPSNKLLLLTLNRTGSNFEGSGMLRPVWWWWRTKQKVSNLMCVGLDRWAIPTPRVKVDRSVAEMQGLTDSDINAMIDEAEAQAQAFLSAEQSYLIDNPVVSFDQYAATPNLYAQGPLDIIRECDNQISQAFLAQFANLGITDTGARSVGEVHLSVFRRAAINLCDLVASAVSGIDRRGGGTIGRLIRWNYGPIDPSKLPKLVHTGLDTDDLAESLAMLPQLVTSGLLTPDNELERAIRERLGAGDLPEEAQRSALERTVSAASGGGVAALAEAAIRRRKHGKD
;
A
#
# COMPACT_ATOMS: atom_id res chain seq x y z
N MET A 1 -39.17 -15.14 -39.14
CA MET A 1 -37.69 -15.11 -39.10
C MET A 1 -37.27 -14.61 -37.73
N ARG A 2 -36.81 -15.53 -36.86
CA ARG A 2 -36.17 -15.12 -35.57
C ARG A 2 -34.80 -14.55 -35.91
N ALA A 3 -34.58 -13.28 -35.60
CA ALA A 3 -33.29 -12.66 -35.69
C ALA A 3 -32.32 -13.40 -34.75
N LEU A 4 -31.36 -14.07 -35.36
CA LEU A 4 -30.20 -14.63 -34.65
C LEU A 4 -29.37 -13.47 -34.11
N HIS A 5 -29.70 -12.97 -32.93
CA HIS A 5 -28.75 -12.13 -32.21
C HIS A 5 -27.52 -13.02 -31.87
N PRO A 6 -26.33 -12.66 -32.32
CA PRO A 6 -25.14 -13.36 -31.89
C PRO A 6 -25.10 -13.30 -30.36
N ARG A 7 -25.22 -14.45 -29.70
CA ARG A 7 -25.05 -14.54 -28.24
C ARG A 7 -23.59 -14.30 -27.94
N PHE A 8 -23.25 -13.08 -27.60
CA PHE A 8 -21.94 -12.73 -27.01
C PHE A 8 -21.89 -13.26 -25.57
N SER A 9 -22.08 -14.56 -25.41
CA SER A 9 -21.92 -15.21 -24.11
C SER A 9 -20.49 -15.69 -23.98
N VAL A 10 -19.89 -15.44 -22.84
CA VAL A 10 -18.60 -16.04 -22.47
C VAL A 10 -18.78 -17.55 -22.49
N ARG A 11 -18.02 -18.26 -23.35
CA ARG A 11 -18.09 -19.73 -23.47
C ARG A 11 -16.97 -20.45 -22.72
N GLY A 12 -15.91 -19.71 -22.35
CA GLY A 12 -14.78 -20.23 -21.61
C GLY A 12 -14.94 -20.04 -20.10
N ILE A 13 -14.22 -20.83 -19.34
CA ILE A 13 -14.05 -20.67 -17.88
C ILE A 13 -12.66 -20.09 -17.59
N THR A 14 -12.55 -19.30 -16.53
CA THR A 14 -11.24 -18.82 -16.08
C THR A 14 -10.47 -19.94 -15.41
N GLY A 15 -9.34 -20.30 -16.01
CA GLY A 15 -8.46 -21.34 -15.48
C GLY A 15 -8.65 -22.70 -16.12
N THR A 16 -7.65 -23.55 -15.95
CA THR A 16 -7.57 -24.89 -16.49
C THR A 16 -7.40 -25.88 -15.35
N GLN A 17 -8.20 -26.96 -15.35
CA GLN A 17 -8.01 -28.05 -14.42
C GLN A 17 -6.85 -28.92 -14.93
N LEU A 18 -5.74 -28.88 -14.20
CA LEU A 18 -4.62 -29.80 -14.38
C LEU A 18 -4.62 -30.83 -13.24
N SER A 19 -3.89 -31.94 -13.44
CA SER A 19 -3.69 -33.00 -12.46
C SER A 19 -3.43 -32.41 -11.05
N GLY A 20 -4.44 -32.42 -10.18
CA GLY A 20 -4.37 -31.95 -8.80
C GLY A 20 -4.83 -30.51 -8.52
N GLY A 21 -5.41 -29.77 -9.48
CA GLY A 21 -5.95 -28.45 -9.22
C GLY A 21 -6.29 -27.60 -10.43
N MET A 22 -6.92 -26.45 -10.19
CA MET A 22 -7.29 -25.48 -11.21
C MET A 22 -6.26 -24.33 -11.25
N ILE A 23 -5.69 -24.04 -12.41
CA ILE A 23 -4.85 -22.84 -12.61
C ILE A 23 -5.78 -21.67 -12.90
N SER A 24 -6.09 -20.87 -11.88
CA SER A 24 -7.09 -19.81 -11.96
C SER A 24 -6.60 -18.46 -11.46
N GLY A 25 -5.32 -18.32 -11.15
CA GLY A 25 -4.81 -17.12 -10.46
C GLY A 25 -5.15 -17.03 -8.97
N TYR A 26 -5.89 -18.01 -8.42
CA TYR A 26 -6.15 -18.11 -7.00
C TYR A 26 -4.90 -18.57 -6.23
N GLU A 27 -4.81 -18.14 -4.97
CA GLU A 27 -3.76 -18.58 -4.06
C GLU A 27 -3.86 -20.08 -3.78
N ARG A 28 -2.74 -20.79 -3.87
CA ARG A 28 -2.67 -22.24 -3.62
C ARG A 28 -2.27 -22.59 -2.20
N ASN A 29 -1.62 -21.65 -1.51
CA ASN A 29 -1.25 -21.86 -0.12
C ASN A 29 -2.46 -21.57 0.78
N ALA A 30 -2.99 -22.59 1.43
CA ALA A 30 -4.15 -22.47 2.30
C ALA A 30 -3.94 -21.50 3.48
N GLN A 31 -2.69 -21.24 3.88
CA GLN A 31 -2.35 -20.24 4.91
C GLN A 31 -2.54 -18.80 4.41
N LEU A 32 -2.56 -18.61 3.09
CA LEU A 32 -2.63 -17.29 2.45
C LEU A 32 -3.96 -17.08 1.70
N THR A 33 -5.01 -17.76 2.13
CA THR A 33 -6.36 -17.65 1.56
C THR A 33 -7.37 -17.19 2.58
N GLY A 34 -8.35 -16.37 2.13
CA GLY A 34 -9.47 -15.92 2.93
C GLY A 34 -9.06 -15.30 4.26
N LEU A 35 -9.73 -15.69 5.34
CA LEU A 35 -9.48 -15.14 6.69
C LEU A 35 -8.05 -15.39 7.20
N ASN A 36 -7.42 -16.50 6.81
CA ASN A 36 -6.03 -16.77 7.21
C ASN A 36 -5.08 -15.73 6.62
N TRP A 37 -5.28 -15.38 5.35
CA TRP A 37 -4.50 -14.33 4.69
C TRP A 37 -4.69 -12.97 5.38
N VAL A 38 -5.92 -12.60 5.70
CA VAL A 38 -6.22 -11.35 6.39
C VAL A 38 -5.47 -11.25 7.71
N ARG A 39 -5.50 -12.33 8.52
CA ARG A 39 -4.78 -12.40 9.81
C ARG A 39 -3.26 -12.31 9.65
N GLU A 40 -2.68 -13.05 8.71
CA GLU A 40 -1.24 -12.98 8.42
C GLU A 40 -0.83 -11.57 7.98
N ALA A 41 -1.60 -10.95 7.08
CA ALA A 41 -1.33 -9.59 6.60
C ALA A 41 -1.44 -8.52 7.71
N GLU A 42 -2.45 -8.62 8.57
CA GLU A 42 -2.58 -7.75 9.75
C GLU A 42 -1.42 -7.93 10.72
N ASP A 43 -0.98 -9.17 10.97
CA ASP A 43 0.16 -9.45 11.83
C ASP A 43 1.46 -8.86 11.26
N MET A 44 1.69 -9.00 9.95
CA MET A 44 2.82 -8.36 9.26
C MET A 44 2.83 -6.84 9.45
N LEU A 45 1.67 -6.18 9.26
CA LEU A 45 1.54 -4.71 9.41
C LEU A 45 1.69 -4.24 10.85
N ARG A 46 1.32 -5.06 11.83
CA ARG A 46 1.37 -4.70 13.26
C ARG A 46 2.71 -4.98 13.89
N THR A 47 3.38 -6.07 13.50
CA THR A 47 4.56 -6.58 14.19
C THR A 47 5.88 -6.21 13.52
N ASP A 48 5.92 -6.05 12.20
CA ASP A 48 7.15 -5.74 11.49
C ASP A 48 7.32 -4.23 11.22
N PRO A 49 8.36 -3.59 11.77
CA PRO A 49 8.57 -2.15 11.62
C PRO A 49 8.89 -1.73 10.19
N VAL A 50 9.54 -2.59 9.40
CA VAL A 50 9.90 -2.28 8.00
C VAL A 50 8.67 -2.37 7.10
N VAL A 51 7.85 -3.40 7.28
CA VAL A 51 6.55 -3.53 6.58
C VAL A 51 5.68 -2.32 6.89
N ARG A 52 5.51 -2.00 8.19
CA ARG A 52 4.68 -0.87 8.62
C ARG A 52 5.18 0.46 8.07
N ARG A 53 6.48 0.73 8.14
CA ARG A 53 7.09 1.96 7.63
C ARG A 53 6.88 2.10 6.12
N SER A 54 7.16 1.04 5.36
CA SER A 54 7.04 1.04 3.90
C SER A 54 5.60 1.25 3.46
N TRP A 55 4.66 0.58 4.09
CA TRP A 55 3.24 0.79 3.85
C TRP A 55 2.78 2.20 4.25
N HIS A 56 3.17 2.69 5.42
CA HIS A 56 2.79 4.02 5.88
C HIS A 56 3.26 5.11 4.92
N MET A 57 4.50 5.01 4.43
CA MET A 57 5.04 5.95 3.44
C MET A 57 4.21 5.96 2.16
N LEU A 58 3.90 4.80 1.58
CA LEU A 58 3.07 4.71 0.39
C LEU A 58 1.66 5.26 0.66
N ARG A 59 1.05 4.88 1.78
CA ARG A 59 -0.29 5.33 2.17
C ARG A 59 -0.36 6.86 2.32
N GLN A 60 0.62 7.49 2.96
CA GLN A 60 0.66 8.95 3.10
C GLN A 60 0.80 9.64 1.75
N THR A 61 1.60 9.07 0.84
CA THR A 61 1.71 9.60 -0.52
C THR A 61 0.36 9.52 -1.26
N LEU A 62 -0.36 8.39 -1.16
CA LEU A 62 -1.67 8.25 -1.78
C LEU A 62 -2.73 9.21 -1.20
N LEU A 63 -2.68 9.44 0.12
CA LEU A 63 -3.59 10.37 0.80
C LEU A 63 -3.28 11.84 0.51
N SER A 64 -2.07 12.18 0.03
CA SER A 64 -1.71 13.56 -0.34
C SER A 64 -2.26 13.99 -1.70
N ALA A 65 -2.86 13.07 -2.47
CA ALA A 65 -3.47 13.40 -3.75
C ALA A 65 -4.71 14.28 -3.56
N THR A 66 -4.84 15.29 -4.41
CA THR A 66 -6.03 16.15 -4.50
C THR A 66 -6.96 15.58 -5.55
N TRP A 67 -8.24 15.48 -5.24
CA TRP A 67 -9.24 14.83 -6.08
C TRP A 67 -10.28 15.82 -6.60
N ARG A 68 -10.74 15.60 -7.83
CA ARG A 68 -11.87 16.32 -8.41
C ARG A 68 -12.56 15.51 -9.50
N PHE A 69 -13.81 15.81 -9.78
CA PHE A 69 -14.50 15.32 -10.97
C PHE A 69 -14.31 16.30 -12.12
N GLU A 70 -13.82 15.79 -13.25
CA GLU A 70 -13.72 16.54 -14.50
C GLU A 70 -14.86 16.19 -15.46
N ALA A 71 -15.34 17.20 -16.16
CA ALA A 71 -16.35 17.02 -17.18
C ALA A 71 -15.82 16.18 -18.36
N ALA A 72 -16.65 15.34 -18.96
CA ALA A 72 -16.26 14.55 -20.11
C ALA A 72 -16.03 15.38 -21.37
N SER A 73 -16.65 16.57 -21.47
CA SER A 73 -16.52 17.55 -22.55
C SER A 73 -16.99 18.91 -22.06
N GLU A 74 -16.79 19.96 -22.87
CA GLU A 74 -17.29 21.33 -22.65
C GLU A 74 -18.82 21.48 -22.84
N ASP A 75 -19.56 20.38 -22.96
CA ASP A 75 -21.03 20.39 -23.00
C ASP A 75 -21.56 20.84 -21.62
N PRO A 76 -22.44 21.84 -21.53
CA PRO A 76 -23.03 22.31 -20.27
C PRO A 76 -23.62 21.18 -19.40
N VAL A 77 -24.13 20.11 -20.02
CA VAL A 77 -24.62 18.92 -19.32
C VAL A 77 -23.46 18.19 -18.64
N CYS A 78 -22.33 18.02 -19.32
CA CYS A 78 -21.16 17.36 -18.74
C CYS A 78 -20.56 18.17 -17.59
N GLU A 79 -20.53 19.50 -17.70
CA GLU A 79 -20.07 20.41 -16.64
C GLU A 79 -21.01 20.33 -15.41
N GLU A 80 -22.33 20.32 -15.62
CA GLU A 80 -23.30 20.15 -14.52
C GLU A 80 -23.09 18.81 -13.80
N LEU A 81 -22.86 17.73 -14.53
CA LEU A 81 -22.62 16.41 -13.95
C LEU A 81 -21.30 16.35 -13.16
N ALA A 82 -20.24 17.03 -13.63
CA ALA A 82 -18.99 17.13 -12.91
C ALA A 82 -19.15 17.96 -11.62
N ARG A 83 -19.84 19.10 -11.70
CA ARG A 83 -20.20 19.92 -10.54
C ARG A 83 -20.99 19.12 -9.50
N PHE A 84 -21.98 18.35 -9.93
CA PHE A 84 -22.74 17.46 -9.06
C PHE A 84 -21.82 16.43 -8.35
N GLY A 85 -20.85 15.85 -9.07
CA GLY A 85 -19.87 14.94 -8.48
C GLY A 85 -19.01 15.63 -7.42
N ASN A 86 -18.50 16.82 -7.70
CA ASN A 86 -17.69 17.61 -6.77
C ASN A 86 -18.50 18.01 -5.52
N GLU A 87 -19.76 18.41 -5.69
CA GLU A 87 -20.67 18.68 -4.57
C GLU A 87 -20.94 17.42 -3.73
N ALA A 88 -21.16 16.28 -4.36
CA ALA A 88 -21.43 15.02 -3.66
C ALA A 88 -20.25 14.58 -2.76
N PHE A 89 -19.03 14.72 -3.25
CA PHE A 89 -17.82 14.23 -2.58
C PHE A 89 -17.08 15.29 -1.77
N GLY A 90 -17.42 16.58 -1.92
CA GLY A 90 -16.76 17.68 -1.23
C GLY A 90 -15.45 18.10 -1.87
N PHE A 91 -15.36 18.02 -3.19
CA PHE A 91 -14.18 18.48 -3.94
C PHE A 91 -14.38 19.92 -4.44
N ASP A 92 -13.29 20.54 -4.90
CA ASP A 92 -13.31 21.85 -5.56
C ASP A 92 -13.95 22.98 -4.72
N GLY A 93 -13.75 22.93 -3.40
CA GLY A 93 -14.27 23.92 -2.46
C GLY A 93 -15.72 23.69 -2.01
N TYR A 94 -16.39 22.63 -2.45
CA TYR A 94 -17.68 22.24 -1.91
C TYR A 94 -17.55 21.59 -0.54
N ALA A 95 -18.53 21.79 0.33
CA ALA A 95 -18.53 21.20 1.68
C ALA A 95 -18.74 19.66 1.69
N GLY A 96 -19.22 19.13 0.56
CA GLY A 96 -19.56 17.71 0.44
C GLY A 96 -20.89 17.33 1.08
N GLN A 97 -21.42 16.20 0.64
CA GLN A 97 -22.68 15.65 1.15
C GLN A 97 -22.45 14.38 1.99
N MET A 98 -21.24 13.84 2.00
CA MET A 98 -20.92 12.64 2.76
C MET A 98 -20.86 12.91 4.26
N ALA A 99 -21.20 11.91 5.07
CA ALA A 99 -21.09 11.96 6.54
C ALA A 99 -19.64 11.96 7.03
N LEU A 100 -18.75 11.31 6.29
CA LEU A 100 -17.30 11.28 6.53
C LEU A 100 -16.59 11.92 5.34
N SER A 101 -15.43 12.57 5.57
CA SER A 101 -14.65 13.15 4.49
C SER A 101 -14.15 12.08 3.50
N TRP A 102 -13.82 12.51 2.28
CA TRP A 102 -13.23 11.61 1.29
C TRP A 102 -11.92 11.00 1.78
N GLU A 103 -11.05 11.82 2.38
CA GLU A 103 -9.75 11.42 2.90
C GLU A 103 -9.88 10.35 3.99
N GLU A 104 -10.87 10.52 4.87
CA GLU A 104 -11.16 9.56 5.93
C GLU A 104 -11.61 8.23 5.35
N GLN A 105 -12.50 8.26 4.36
CA GLN A 105 -12.98 7.06 3.68
C GLN A 105 -11.90 6.44 2.80
N LEU A 106 -11.12 7.23 2.07
CA LEU A 106 -9.98 6.76 1.28
C LEU A 106 -8.97 6.02 2.15
N SER A 107 -8.78 6.48 3.37
CA SER A 107 -7.83 5.92 4.32
C SER A 107 -8.01 4.42 4.58
N TYR A 108 -9.24 3.92 4.73
CA TYR A 108 -9.50 2.48 4.86
C TYR A 108 -9.67 1.78 3.51
N LEU A 109 -10.15 2.47 2.50
CA LEU A 109 -10.24 1.89 1.15
C LEU A 109 -8.87 1.51 0.60
N LEU A 110 -7.82 2.28 0.89
CA LEU A 110 -6.45 2.01 0.45
C LEU A 110 -5.87 0.70 0.97
N GLU A 111 -6.48 0.05 1.97
CA GLU A 111 -6.04 -1.27 2.44
C GLU A 111 -6.14 -2.37 1.37
N PHE A 112 -6.78 -2.10 0.23
CA PHE A 112 -6.70 -3.00 -0.91
C PHE A 112 -5.26 -3.19 -1.41
N VAL A 113 -4.39 -2.24 -1.19
CA VAL A 113 -3.00 -2.28 -1.65
C VAL A 113 -2.19 -3.35 -0.91
N PRO A 114 -2.11 -3.36 0.44
CA PRO A 114 -1.41 -4.43 1.15
C PRO A 114 -2.14 -5.78 1.05
N LEU A 115 -3.46 -5.81 1.16
CA LEU A 115 -4.24 -7.05 1.23
C LEU A 115 -4.49 -7.71 -0.13
N GLY A 116 -4.69 -6.90 -1.19
CA GLY A 116 -5.10 -7.34 -2.52
C GLY A 116 -6.51 -6.89 -2.90
N TYR A 117 -7.39 -6.74 -1.93
CA TYR A 117 -8.75 -6.25 -2.12
C TYR A 117 -9.27 -5.49 -0.91
N ARG A 118 -10.18 -4.60 -1.17
CA ARG A 118 -11.05 -3.97 -0.16
C ARG A 118 -12.40 -3.69 -0.80
N TYR A 119 -13.46 -3.83 -0.04
CA TYR A 119 -14.79 -3.44 -0.47
C TYR A 119 -15.52 -2.67 0.61
N ALA A 120 -16.40 -1.76 0.16
CA ALA A 120 -17.26 -0.99 1.03
C ALA A 120 -18.69 -1.02 0.47
N GLU A 121 -19.67 -0.97 1.37
CA GLU A 121 -21.07 -0.83 0.98
C GLU A 121 -21.41 0.64 0.79
N GLU A 122 -22.02 0.96 -0.34
CA GLU A 122 -22.51 2.31 -0.64
C GLU A 122 -23.83 2.57 0.08
N VAL A 123 -23.80 3.50 1.03
CA VAL A 123 -25.00 3.96 1.75
C VAL A 123 -25.41 5.29 1.17
N TYR A 124 -26.71 5.44 0.91
CA TYR A 124 -27.27 6.62 0.26
C TYR A 124 -28.26 7.33 1.16
N LYS A 125 -28.38 8.66 0.97
CA LYS A 125 -29.36 9.51 1.63
C LYS A 125 -30.06 10.42 0.64
N VAL A 126 -31.19 10.98 1.03
CA VAL A 126 -31.93 11.96 0.27
C VAL A 126 -31.83 13.30 0.98
N GLY A 127 -31.48 14.34 0.26
CA GLY A 127 -31.31 15.69 0.81
C GLY A 127 -31.35 16.76 -0.28
N PRO A 128 -31.39 18.05 0.09
CA PRO A 128 -31.37 19.16 -0.86
C PRO A 128 -29.96 19.35 -1.44
N ASP A 129 -29.86 19.82 -2.69
CA ASP A 129 -28.65 20.43 -3.26
C ASP A 129 -28.57 21.92 -2.89
N TYR A 130 -27.52 22.60 -3.34
CA TYR A 130 -27.33 24.05 -3.09
C TYR A 130 -28.46 24.92 -3.67
N GLU A 131 -29.21 24.42 -4.65
CA GLU A 131 -30.38 25.11 -5.25
C GLU A 131 -31.70 24.70 -4.58
N GLY A 132 -31.64 23.87 -3.52
CA GLY A 132 -32.82 23.40 -2.79
C GLY A 132 -33.57 22.26 -3.47
N ARG A 133 -33.05 21.65 -4.54
CA ARG A 133 -33.68 20.50 -5.23
C ARG A 133 -33.35 19.22 -4.44
N THR A 134 -34.34 18.37 -4.27
CA THR A 134 -34.17 17.07 -3.64
C THR A 134 -33.32 16.13 -4.50
N ARG A 135 -32.22 15.63 -3.95
CA ARG A 135 -31.28 14.74 -4.62
C ARG A 135 -30.99 13.49 -3.78
N VAL A 136 -30.55 12.45 -4.47
CA VAL A 136 -29.95 11.26 -3.84
C VAL A 136 -28.44 11.46 -3.77
N TRP A 137 -27.89 11.37 -2.58
CA TRP A 137 -26.48 11.56 -2.29
C TRP A 137 -25.84 10.28 -1.78
N LEU A 138 -24.56 10.12 -1.99
CA LEU A 138 -23.76 9.16 -1.22
C LEU A 138 -23.61 9.69 0.21
N ASP A 139 -24.06 8.92 1.19
CA ASP A 139 -23.88 9.27 2.60
C ASP A 139 -22.49 8.85 3.09
N LEU A 140 -22.13 7.61 2.81
CA LEU A 140 -20.79 7.09 3.10
C LEU A 140 -20.52 5.78 2.34
N TYR A 141 -19.27 5.45 2.21
CA TYR A 141 -18.81 4.09 1.95
C TYR A 141 -18.68 3.37 3.28
N ALA A 142 -19.70 2.61 3.67
CA ALA A 142 -19.66 1.86 4.91
C ALA A 142 -18.57 0.78 4.83
N ASP A 143 -17.59 0.90 5.69
CA ASP A 143 -16.47 -0.04 5.76
C ASP A 143 -16.97 -1.47 6.04
N ARG A 144 -16.43 -2.42 5.30
CA ARG A 144 -16.70 -3.84 5.43
C ARG A 144 -15.38 -4.58 5.55
N GLU A 145 -14.97 -4.88 6.76
CA GLU A 145 -13.69 -5.53 7.03
C GLU A 145 -13.55 -6.86 6.29
N PRO A 146 -12.39 -7.11 5.65
CA PRO A 146 -12.11 -8.38 4.99
C PRO A 146 -12.21 -9.59 5.93
N SER A 147 -11.99 -9.41 7.24
CA SER A 147 -12.17 -10.44 8.27
C SER A 147 -13.60 -10.97 8.38
N ALA A 148 -14.59 -10.16 8.00
CA ALA A 148 -16.00 -10.53 7.97
C ALA A 148 -16.43 -11.20 6.65
N HIS A 149 -15.54 -11.29 5.66
CA HIS A 149 -15.85 -11.88 4.35
C HIS A 149 -16.10 -13.39 4.46
N LEU A 150 -17.21 -13.85 3.87
CA LEU A 150 -17.55 -15.27 3.78
C LEU A 150 -17.36 -15.83 2.38
N LYS A 151 -17.95 -15.15 1.38
CA LYS A 151 -17.99 -15.68 0.02
C LYS A 151 -18.27 -14.60 -1.01
N TRP A 152 -17.59 -14.70 -2.15
CA TRP A 152 -17.93 -13.98 -3.37
C TRP A 152 -19.11 -14.63 -4.08
N LEU A 153 -20.13 -13.86 -4.41
CA LEU A 153 -21.29 -14.33 -5.17
C LEU A 153 -21.07 -13.98 -6.63
N SER A 154 -21.04 -15.00 -7.50
CA SER A 154 -20.81 -14.84 -8.93
C SER A 154 -21.59 -15.91 -9.70
N ARG A 155 -22.28 -15.52 -10.77
CA ARG A 155 -23.05 -16.47 -11.63
C ARG A 155 -22.16 -17.19 -12.62
N ASP A 156 -21.23 -16.47 -13.23
CA ASP A 156 -20.46 -16.96 -14.39
C ASP A 156 -18.94 -16.97 -14.12
N ASN A 157 -18.53 -17.05 -12.86
CA ASN A 157 -17.13 -16.98 -12.43
C ASN A 157 -16.32 -15.76 -12.92
N GLN A 158 -16.96 -14.77 -13.56
CA GLN A 158 -16.32 -13.56 -14.10
C GLN A 158 -16.98 -12.28 -13.62
N GLN A 159 -18.30 -12.31 -13.42
CA GLN A 159 -19.08 -11.16 -13.00
C GLN A 159 -19.47 -11.30 -11.53
N LEU A 160 -19.12 -10.29 -10.74
CA LEU A 160 -19.51 -10.21 -9.34
C LEU A 160 -21.00 -9.84 -9.22
N ASP A 161 -21.79 -10.69 -8.55
CA ASP A 161 -23.18 -10.39 -8.19
C ASP A 161 -23.30 -9.75 -6.81
N GLY A 162 -22.35 -10.03 -5.92
CA GLY A 162 -22.32 -9.50 -4.57
C GLY A 162 -21.33 -10.20 -3.66
N VAL A 163 -21.39 -9.85 -2.39
CA VAL A 163 -20.55 -10.40 -1.31
C VAL A 163 -21.42 -10.87 -0.17
N LEU A 164 -21.11 -12.02 0.39
CA LEU A 164 -21.71 -12.53 1.62
C LEU A 164 -20.76 -12.30 2.80
N GLN A 165 -21.29 -11.72 3.88
CA GLN A 165 -20.52 -11.43 5.09
C GLN A 165 -21.05 -12.17 6.31
N HIS A 166 -20.18 -12.37 7.30
CA HIS A 166 -20.60 -12.70 8.66
C HIS A 166 -21.36 -11.52 9.28
N VAL A 167 -22.50 -11.80 9.86
CA VAL A 167 -23.27 -10.81 10.62
C VAL A 167 -23.11 -11.12 12.10
N VAL A 168 -22.65 -10.12 12.86
CA VAL A 168 -22.53 -10.26 14.32
C VAL A 168 -23.92 -10.15 14.94
N GLY A 169 -24.37 -11.20 15.64
CA GLY A 169 -25.63 -11.24 16.38
C GLY A 169 -26.27 -12.62 16.36
N VAL A 170 -26.86 -13.00 17.48
CA VAL A 170 -27.54 -14.30 17.64
C VAL A 170 -28.77 -14.36 16.73
N GLY A 171 -28.82 -15.36 15.85
CA GLY A 171 -29.98 -15.61 14.99
C GLY A 171 -30.06 -14.78 13.71
N LYS A 172 -29.04 -13.97 13.37
CA LYS A 172 -29.00 -13.26 12.10
C LYS A 172 -28.40 -14.15 11.00
N THR A 173 -29.15 -14.33 9.93
CA THR A 173 -28.65 -14.93 8.68
C THR A 173 -27.81 -13.92 7.93
N PRO A 174 -26.67 -14.31 7.33
CA PRO A 174 -25.89 -13.45 6.47
C PRO A 174 -26.74 -12.98 5.27
N GLU A 175 -26.87 -11.67 5.11
CA GLU A 175 -27.50 -11.08 3.93
C GLU A 175 -26.45 -10.73 2.89
N PRO A 176 -26.70 -10.99 1.59
CA PRO A 176 -25.78 -10.63 0.55
C PRO A 176 -25.80 -9.13 0.29
N ILE A 177 -24.63 -8.52 0.22
CA ILE A 177 -24.46 -7.15 -0.29
C ILE A 177 -24.38 -7.25 -1.81
N PRO A 178 -25.35 -6.72 -2.55
CA PRO A 178 -25.39 -6.83 -4.01
C PRO A 178 -24.33 -5.93 -4.66
N SER A 179 -23.83 -6.32 -5.82
CA SER A 179 -22.75 -5.61 -6.53
C SER A 179 -23.10 -4.15 -6.90
N ASN A 180 -24.39 -3.82 -7.03
CA ASN A 180 -24.85 -2.45 -7.32
C ASN A 180 -24.82 -1.52 -6.10
N LYS A 181 -24.54 -2.05 -4.91
CA LYS A 181 -24.30 -1.31 -3.67
C LYS A 181 -22.86 -1.50 -3.16
N LEU A 182 -21.96 -1.95 -4.01
CA LEU A 182 -20.62 -2.33 -3.60
C LEU A 182 -19.58 -1.52 -4.39
N LEU A 183 -18.67 -0.83 -3.68
CA LEU A 183 -17.41 -0.39 -4.22
C LEU A 183 -16.38 -1.49 -3.91
N LEU A 184 -15.82 -2.10 -4.95
CA LEU A 184 -14.76 -3.10 -4.84
C LEU A 184 -13.49 -2.57 -5.49
N LEU A 185 -12.42 -2.50 -4.71
CA LEU A 185 -11.06 -2.25 -5.15
C LEU A 185 -10.29 -3.57 -5.13
N THR A 186 -9.60 -3.90 -6.22
CA THR A 186 -8.83 -5.14 -6.33
C THR A 186 -7.51 -4.84 -7.03
N LEU A 187 -6.40 -5.21 -6.39
CA LEU A 187 -5.06 -5.05 -6.94
C LEU A 187 -4.66 -6.33 -7.71
N ASN A 188 -4.04 -6.16 -8.88
CA ASN A 188 -3.53 -7.28 -9.70
C ASN A 188 -4.56 -8.40 -9.93
N ARG A 189 -5.79 -8.02 -10.24
CA ARG A 189 -6.86 -8.98 -10.49
C ARG A 189 -6.56 -9.86 -11.70
N THR A 190 -6.66 -11.17 -11.53
CA THR A 190 -6.51 -12.16 -12.60
C THR A 190 -7.82 -12.95 -12.74
N GLY A 191 -8.48 -12.82 -13.88
CA GLY A 191 -9.72 -13.54 -14.17
C GLY A 191 -10.85 -13.28 -13.16
N SER A 192 -11.36 -14.33 -12.55
CA SER A 192 -12.43 -14.29 -11.54
C SER A 192 -11.92 -14.16 -10.09
N ASN A 193 -10.62 -13.99 -9.90
CA ASN A 193 -10.07 -13.75 -8.57
C ASN A 193 -10.37 -12.32 -8.12
N PHE A 194 -11.43 -12.15 -7.33
CA PHE A 194 -11.83 -10.85 -6.78
C PHE A 194 -10.95 -10.40 -5.61
N GLU A 195 -10.16 -11.31 -5.02
CA GLU A 195 -9.21 -10.99 -3.93
C GLU A 195 -7.92 -10.38 -4.47
N GLY A 196 -7.62 -10.62 -5.75
CA GLY A 196 -6.40 -10.11 -6.37
C GLY A 196 -5.12 -10.64 -5.73
N SER A 197 -4.08 -9.81 -5.77
CA SER A 197 -2.80 -10.09 -5.11
C SER A 197 -2.23 -8.79 -4.54
N GLY A 198 -2.22 -8.66 -3.23
CA GLY A 198 -1.71 -7.50 -2.52
C GLY A 198 -0.19 -7.44 -2.48
N MET A 199 0.33 -6.26 -2.12
CA MET A 199 1.78 -6.04 -1.99
C MET A 199 2.42 -6.87 -0.88
N LEU A 200 1.66 -7.27 0.15
CA LEU A 200 2.17 -8.12 1.23
C LEU A 200 2.38 -9.57 0.80
N ARG A 201 1.75 -10.03 -0.28
CA ARG A 201 1.86 -11.43 -0.70
C ARG A 201 3.31 -11.87 -1.00
N PRO A 202 4.11 -11.17 -1.81
CA PRO A 202 5.53 -11.50 -1.99
C PRO A 202 6.38 -11.26 -0.75
N VAL A 203 5.98 -10.34 0.12
CA VAL A 203 6.68 -9.99 1.36
C VAL A 203 6.59 -11.09 2.41
N TRP A 204 5.49 -11.85 2.42
CA TRP A 204 5.20 -12.86 3.45
C TRP A 204 6.33 -13.85 3.68
N TRP A 205 7.00 -14.33 2.64
CA TRP A 205 8.11 -15.27 2.76
C TRP A 205 9.31 -14.65 3.49
N TRP A 206 9.67 -13.42 3.14
CA TRP A 206 10.78 -12.69 3.76
C TRP A 206 10.50 -12.36 5.21
N TRP A 207 9.29 -11.94 5.52
CA TRP A 207 8.83 -11.69 6.88
C TRP A 207 8.90 -12.97 7.75
N ARG A 208 8.39 -14.09 7.27
CA ARG A 208 8.48 -15.39 7.98
C ARG A 208 9.92 -15.84 8.18
N THR A 209 10.78 -15.66 7.18
CA THR A 209 12.21 -15.97 7.27
C THR A 209 12.88 -15.10 8.33
N LYS A 210 12.63 -13.80 8.31
CA LYS A 210 13.13 -12.85 9.32
C LYS A 210 12.74 -13.25 10.74
N GLN A 211 11.46 -13.57 10.99
CA GLN A 211 11.00 -14.03 12.30
C GLN A 211 11.74 -15.30 12.75
N LYS A 212 11.86 -16.28 11.86
CA LYS A 212 12.56 -17.52 12.16
C LYS A 212 14.02 -17.29 12.50
N VAL A 213 14.73 -16.48 11.73
CA VAL A 213 16.14 -16.16 11.96
C VAL A 213 16.31 -15.37 13.26
N SER A 214 15.43 -14.40 13.54
CA SER A 214 15.46 -13.63 14.79
C SER A 214 15.28 -14.54 16.00
N ASN A 215 14.32 -15.47 15.95
CA ASN A 215 14.11 -16.42 17.05
C ASN A 215 15.32 -17.34 17.26
N LEU A 216 15.88 -17.86 16.16
CA LEU A 216 17.10 -18.70 16.26
C LEU A 216 18.30 -17.92 16.79
N MET A 217 18.43 -16.64 16.43
CA MET A 217 19.46 -15.76 16.95
C MET A 217 19.32 -15.55 18.46
N CYS A 218 18.08 -15.29 18.95
CA CYS A 218 17.83 -15.15 20.39
C CYS A 218 18.20 -16.43 21.15
N VAL A 219 17.75 -17.60 20.67
CA VAL A 219 18.13 -18.89 21.28
C VAL A 219 19.65 -19.13 21.23
N GLY A 220 20.30 -18.70 20.12
CA GLY A 220 21.74 -18.76 20.01
C GLY A 220 22.45 -17.87 21.04
N LEU A 221 21.98 -16.63 21.18
CA LEU A 221 22.54 -15.69 22.17
C LEU A 221 22.42 -16.20 23.60
N ASP A 222 21.25 -16.77 23.95
CA ASP A 222 21.06 -17.38 25.28
C ASP A 222 22.09 -18.49 25.54
N ARG A 223 22.36 -19.32 24.54
CA ARG A 223 23.36 -20.39 24.65
C ARG A 223 24.81 -19.91 24.64
N TRP A 224 25.09 -18.74 24.05
CA TRP A 224 26.43 -18.15 24.01
C TRP A 224 26.72 -17.26 25.22
N ALA A 225 25.68 -16.60 25.74
CA ALA A 225 25.81 -15.77 26.94
C ALA A 225 26.14 -16.61 28.17
N ILE A 226 25.65 -17.86 28.23
CA ILE A 226 25.90 -18.81 29.27
C ILE A 226 26.66 -19.99 28.64
N PRO A 227 28.00 -20.03 28.72
CA PRO A 227 28.79 -21.15 28.17
C PRO A 227 28.34 -22.46 28.81
N THR A 228 28.04 -23.44 27.95
CA THR A 228 27.57 -24.75 28.41
C THR A 228 28.74 -25.47 29.09
N PRO A 229 28.71 -25.74 30.40
CA PRO A 229 29.76 -26.48 31.09
C PRO A 229 29.78 -27.94 30.59
N ARG A 230 30.93 -28.41 30.25
CA ARG A 230 31.16 -29.79 29.86
C ARG A 230 31.99 -30.48 30.95
N VAL A 231 31.40 -31.45 31.60
CA VAL A 231 32.07 -32.27 32.60
C VAL A 231 32.92 -33.31 31.89
N LYS A 232 34.21 -33.34 32.21
CA LYS A 232 35.16 -34.37 31.77
C LYS A 232 35.62 -35.15 32.99
N VAL A 233 35.54 -36.46 32.89
CA VAL A 233 36.01 -37.38 33.95
C VAL A 233 37.22 -38.15 33.44
N ASP A 234 38.36 -38.02 34.15
CA ASP A 234 39.54 -38.76 33.85
C ASP A 234 39.61 -40.03 34.70
N ARG A 235 39.19 -41.13 34.10
CA ARG A 235 39.16 -42.43 34.77
C ARG A 235 40.57 -42.95 35.12
N SER A 236 41.59 -42.57 34.34
CA SER A 236 42.95 -43.01 34.60
C SER A 236 43.52 -42.41 35.89
N VAL A 237 43.19 -41.15 36.15
CA VAL A 237 43.52 -40.45 37.40
C VAL A 237 42.76 -41.04 38.58
N ALA A 238 41.46 -41.36 38.38
CA ALA A 238 40.62 -41.99 39.40
C ALA A 238 41.16 -43.36 39.83
N GLU A 239 41.56 -44.20 38.86
CA GLU A 239 42.16 -45.49 39.09
C GLU A 239 43.53 -45.38 39.85
N MET A 240 44.38 -44.40 39.47
CA MET A 240 45.65 -44.15 40.18
C MET A 240 45.46 -43.69 41.65
N GLN A 241 44.33 -43.04 41.93
CA GLN A 241 43.91 -42.60 43.26
C GLN A 241 43.24 -43.72 44.08
N GLY A 242 42.93 -44.87 43.45
CA GLY A 242 42.27 -45.97 44.11
C GLY A 242 40.81 -45.79 44.40
N LEU A 243 40.19 -44.88 43.66
CA LEU A 243 38.73 -44.57 43.78
C LEU A 243 37.88 -45.72 43.24
N THR A 244 36.78 -45.99 43.94
CA THR A 244 35.79 -46.97 43.48
C THR A 244 34.84 -46.36 42.44
N ASP A 245 34.14 -47.19 41.67
CA ASP A 245 33.10 -46.70 40.74
C ASP A 245 31.99 -45.94 41.47
N SER A 246 31.75 -46.26 42.76
CA SER A 246 30.79 -45.51 43.59
C SER A 246 31.29 -44.09 43.90
N ASP A 247 32.59 -43.93 44.16
CA ASP A 247 33.17 -42.61 44.42
C ASP A 247 33.21 -41.75 43.17
N ILE A 248 33.49 -42.36 42.02
CA ILE A 248 33.49 -41.66 40.73
C ILE A 248 32.06 -41.18 40.39
N ASN A 249 31.04 -42.00 40.60
CA ASN A 249 29.64 -41.61 40.36
C ASN A 249 29.23 -40.48 41.32
N ALA A 250 29.61 -40.50 42.60
CA ALA A 250 29.34 -39.41 43.52
C ALA A 250 29.98 -38.08 43.07
N MET A 251 31.21 -38.13 42.53
CA MET A 251 31.88 -36.95 41.95
C MET A 251 31.20 -36.45 40.67
N ILE A 252 30.64 -37.34 39.87
CA ILE A 252 29.86 -36.98 38.67
C ILE A 252 28.57 -36.29 39.09
N ASP A 253 27.85 -36.83 40.08
CA ASP A 253 26.59 -36.25 40.58
C ASP A 253 26.83 -34.84 41.17
N GLU A 254 27.94 -34.66 41.91
CA GLU A 254 28.35 -33.35 42.43
C GLU A 254 28.69 -32.36 41.29
N ALA A 255 29.43 -32.82 40.29
CA ALA A 255 29.78 -32.00 39.12
C ALA A 255 28.53 -31.62 38.29
N GLU A 256 27.56 -32.54 38.17
CA GLU A 256 26.28 -32.24 37.51
C GLU A 256 25.50 -31.19 38.29
N ALA A 257 25.45 -31.28 39.63
CA ALA A 257 24.81 -30.26 40.46
C ALA A 257 25.49 -28.88 40.31
N GLN A 258 26.84 -28.84 40.29
CA GLN A 258 27.57 -27.59 40.04
C GLN A 258 27.29 -27.00 38.66
N ALA A 259 27.25 -27.86 37.62
CA ALA A 259 26.92 -27.46 36.26
C ALA A 259 25.50 -26.90 36.14
N GLN A 260 24.56 -27.50 36.83
CA GLN A 260 23.14 -27.03 36.87
C GLN A 260 23.05 -25.67 37.63
N ALA A 261 23.74 -25.54 38.77
CA ALA A 261 23.80 -24.27 39.52
C ALA A 261 24.46 -23.14 38.71
N PHE A 262 25.47 -23.47 37.92
CA PHE A 262 26.08 -22.52 36.97
C PHE A 262 25.10 -22.09 35.86
N LEU A 263 24.38 -23.02 35.29
CA LEU A 263 23.37 -22.72 34.22
C LEU A 263 22.19 -21.94 34.74
N SER A 264 21.76 -22.16 36.00
CA SER A 264 20.67 -21.39 36.64
C SER A 264 21.10 -20.03 37.19
N ALA A 265 22.40 -19.68 37.04
CA ALA A 265 23.02 -18.47 37.58
C ALA A 265 23.02 -18.41 39.13
N GLU A 266 22.80 -19.51 39.82
CA GLU A 266 22.92 -19.61 41.27
C GLU A 266 24.36 -19.62 41.73
N GLN A 267 25.29 -20.11 40.86
CA GLN A 267 26.73 -20.16 41.10
C GLN A 267 27.49 -19.56 39.92
N SER A 268 28.45 -18.68 40.19
CA SER A 268 29.23 -17.99 39.16
C SER A 268 30.59 -18.62 38.86
N TYR A 269 30.94 -19.73 39.50
CA TYR A 269 32.23 -20.45 39.36
C TYR A 269 32.02 -21.96 39.37
N LEU A 270 32.96 -22.67 38.78
CA LEU A 270 33.07 -24.14 38.80
C LEU A 270 34.35 -24.52 39.48
N ILE A 271 34.33 -25.62 40.21
CA ILE A 271 35.54 -26.09 40.93
C ILE A 271 36.03 -27.39 40.29
N ASP A 272 37.21 -27.35 39.72
CA ASP A 272 37.87 -28.51 39.13
C ASP A 272 38.60 -29.31 40.23
N ASN A 273 38.59 -30.61 40.05
CA ASN A 273 39.46 -31.50 40.82
C ASN A 273 40.28 -32.40 39.83
N PRO A 274 41.30 -33.15 40.29
CA PRO A 274 42.13 -33.92 39.40
C PRO A 274 41.40 -35.00 38.58
N VAL A 275 40.26 -35.46 39.06
CA VAL A 275 39.44 -36.52 38.42
C VAL A 275 38.33 -35.92 37.55
N VAL A 276 37.74 -34.80 37.99
CA VAL A 276 36.66 -34.14 37.30
C VAL A 276 37.07 -32.73 36.94
N SER A 277 37.07 -32.40 35.68
CA SER A 277 37.35 -31.07 35.17
C SER A 277 36.22 -30.53 34.34
N PHE A 278 36.05 -29.22 34.36
CA PHE A 278 35.08 -28.52 33.56
C PHE A 278 35.73 -27.87 32.33
N ASP A 279 35.18 -28.14 31.17
CA ASP A 279 35.55 -27.48 29.94
C ASP A 279 34.37 -26.63 29.49
N GLN A 280 34.63 -25.44 29.03
CA GLN A 280 33.56 -24.59 28.49
C GLN A 280 33.49 -24.79 26.98
N TYR A 281 32.36 -25.26 26.51
CA TYR A 281 32.10 -25.27 25.09
C TYR A 281 31.67 -23.84 24.68
N ALA A 282 32.68 -22.99 24.44
CA ALA A 282 32.45 -21.66 23.87
C ALA A 282 32.47 -21.78 22.36
N ALA A 283 31.29 -21.71 21.72
CA ALA A 283 31.23 -21.46 20.31
C ALA A 283 31.81 -20.06 20.03
N THR A 284 32.65 -19.94 18.99
CA THR A 284 33.33 -18.68 18.64
C THR A 284 32.26 -17.58 18.36
N PRO A 285 32.13 -16.53 19.19
CA PRO A 285 31.00 -15.63 19.17
C PRO A 285 30.81 -14.86 17.84
N ASN A 286 31.93 -14.58 17.16
CA ASN A 286 31.90 -13.71 15.97
C ASN A 286 31.29 -14.31 14.70
N LEU A 287 31.30 -15.64 14.56
CA LEU A 287 30.78 -16.28 13.33
C LEU A 287 29.26 -16.42 13.33
N TYR A 288 28.62 -16.39 14.50
CA TYR A 288 27.18 -16.69 14.64
C TYR A 288 26.31 -15.44 14.79
N ALA A 289 26.88 -14.28 15.17
CA ALA A 289 26.09 -13.04 15.29
C ALA A 289 25.96 -12.29 13.96
N GLN A 290 26.98 -12.30 13.11
CA GLN A 290 26.99 -11.56 11.84
C GLN A 290 26.07 -12.21 10.80
N GLY A 291 26.13 -13.52 10.60
CA GLY A 291 25.33 -14.21 9.59
C GLY A 291 23.82 -14.03 9.73
N PRO A 292 23.22 -14.24 10.90
CA PRO A 292 21.80 -13.95 11.14
C PRO A 292 21.43 -12.50 10.92
N LEU A 293 22.26 -11.54 11.33
CA LEU A 293 22.01 -10.10 11.13
C LEU A 293 22.04 -9.72 9.65
N ASP A 294 22.93 -10.31 8.86
CA ASP A 294 23.00 -10.06 7.42
C ASP A 294 21.77 -10.64 6.70
N ILE A 295 21.27 -11.81 7.13
CA ILE A 295 20.02 -12.37 6.62
C ILE A 295 18.84 -11.46 6.98
N ILE A 296 18.77 -10.96 8.21
CA ILE A 296 17.70 -10.03 8.65
C ILE A 296 17.74 -8.75 7.80
N ARG A 297 18.92 -8.18 7.58
CA ARG A 297 19.10 -7.00 6.71
C ARG A 297 18.65 -7.26 5.28
N GLU A 298 18.99 -8.43 4.73
CA GLU A 298 18.54 -8.81 3.41
C GLU A 298 17.00 -8.98 3.35
N CYS A 299 16.39 -9.58 4.38
CA CYS A 299 14.93 -9.63 4.49
C CYS A 299 14.33 -8.22 4.50
N ASP A 300 14.88 -7.28 5.26
CA ASP A 300 14.43 -5.90 5.34
C ASP A 300 14.57 -5.17 3.99
N ASN A 301 15.64 -5.43 3.26
CA ASN A 301 15.84 -4.90 1.92
C ASN A 301 14.78 -5.43 0.94
N GLN A 302 14.53 -6.74 0.92
CA GLN A 302 13.52 -7.36 0.05
C GLN A 302 12.11 -6.88 0.38
N ILE A 303 11.78 -6.71 1.66
CA ILE A 303 10.52 -6.14 2.11
C ILE A 303 10.37 -4.70 1.58
N SER A 304 11.38 -3.86 1.74
CA SER A 304 11.36 -2.47 1.25
C SER A 304 11.25 -2.39 -0.27
N GLN A 305 11.91 -3.29 -1.00
CA GLN A 305 11.84 -3.37 -2.46
C GLN A 305 10.43 -3.72 -2.95
N ALA A 306 9.74 -4.61 -2.27
CA ALA A 306 8.37 -4.99 -2.65
C ALA A 306 7.38 -3.81 -2.58
N PHE A 307 7.63 -2.83 -1.71
CA PHE A 307 6.88 -1.58 -1.63
C PHE A 307 7.46 -0.44 -2.49
N LEU A 308 8.49 -0.71 -3.29
CA LEU A 308 9.25 0.29 -4.04
C LEU A 308 9.86 1.40 -3.15
N ALA A 309 9.98 1.14 -1.86
CA ALA A 309 10.43 2.08 -0.83
C ALA A 309 11.95 2.00 -0.55
N GLN A 310 12.73 1.44 -1.49
CA GLN A 310 14.20 1.25 -1.34
C GLN A 310 14.94 2.58 -1.17
N PHE A 311 14.43 3.68 -1.74
CA PHE A 311 15.04 5.01 -1.59
C PHE A 311 15.13 5.47 -0.13
N ALA A 312 14.25 4.97 0.74
CA ALA A 312 14.29 5.26 2.16
C ALA A 312 15.51 4.64 2.87
N ASN A 313 16.13 3.62 2.28
CA ASN A 313 17.32 2.96 2.80
C ASN A 313 18.64 3.53 2.23
N LEU A 314 18.57 4.34 1.15
CA LEU A 314 19.75 4.88 0.46
C LEU A 314 20.50 5.97 1.24
N GLY A 315 19.90 6.55 2.29
CA GLY A 315 20.55 7.50 3.19
C GLY A 315 21.64 6.89 4.08
N ILE A 316 21.87 5.58 4.00
CA ILE A 316 22.82 4.84 4.84
C ILE A 316 24.15 4.57 4.10
N THR A 317 24.25 4.82 2.78
CA THR A 317 25.43 4.58 1.96
C THR A 317 26.03 5.86 1.40
N ASP A 318 27.36 6.01 1.56
CA ASP A 318 28.10 7.29 1.50
C ASP A 318 28.39 7.86 0.10
N THR A 319 28.14 7.22 -1.02
CA THR A 319 28.53 7.74 -2.33
C THR A 319 27.63 7.25 -3.49
N GLY A 320 27.15 8.18 -4.31
CA GLY A 320 26.36 7.88 -5.51
C GLY A 320 24.83 7.83 -5.31
N ALA A 321 24.38 8.06 -4.09
CA ALA A 321 22.99 7.80 -3.67
C ALA A 321 21.92 8.76 -4.25
N ARG A 322 22.29 9.98 -4.66
CA ARG A 322 21.29 11.01 -4.99
C ARG A 322 20.57 10.74 -6.31
N SER A 323 21.29 10.52 -7.40
CA SER A 323 20.69 10.25 -8.72
C SER A 323 19.93 8.93 -8.76
N VAL A 324 20.45 7.90 -8.07
CA VAL A 324 19.76 6.61 -7.91
C VAL A 324 18.50 6.77 -7.07
N GLY A 325 18.56 7.58 -6.00
CA GLY A 325 17.41 7.91 -5.17
C GLY A 325 16.29 8.63 -5.93
N GLU A 326 16.63 9.56 -6.81
CA GLU A 326 15.68 10.28 -7.67
C GLU A 326 14.96 9.34 -8.64
N VAL A 327 15.69 8.41 -9.27
CA VAL A 327 15.09 7.38 -10.15
C VAL A 327 14.12 6.47 -9.36
N HIS A 328 14.51 6.00 -8.19
CA HIS A 328 13.63 5.17 -7.36
C HIS A 328 12.39 5.94 -6.89
N LEU A 329 12.54 7.21 -6.56
CA LEU A 329 11.42 8.07 -6.18
C LEU A 329 10.44 8.29 -7.33
N SER A 330 10.93 8.46 -8.57
CA SER A 330 10.06 8.60 -9.75
C SER A 330 9.26 7.33 -10.03
N VAL A 331 9.88 6.14 -9.89
CA VAL A 331 9.19 4.85 -10.02
C VAL A 331 8.13 4.67 -8.93
N PHE A 332 8.47 5.03 -7.69
CA PHE A 332 7.52 4.99 -6.57
C PHE A 332 6.31 5.91 -6.79
N ARG A 333 6.54 7.15 -7.24
CA ARG A 333 5.47 8.09 -7.58
C ARG A 333 4.57 7.57 -8.70
N ARG A 334 5.14 7.02 -9.77
CA ARG A 334 4.36 6.41 -10.86
C ARG A 334 3.50 5.26 -10.38
N ALA A 335 4.01 4.44 -9.47
CA ALA A 335 3.21 3.38 -8.84
C ALA A 335 2.07 3.97 -7.98
N ALA A 336 2.32 5.04 -7.24
CA ALA A 336 1.29 5.73 -6.47
C ALA A 336 0.20 6.32 -7.39
N ILE A 337 0.57 6.96 -8.50
CA ILE A 337 -0.37 7.45 -9.53
C ILE A 337 -1.25 6.31 -10.03
N ASN A 338 -0.68 5.18 -10.44
CA ASN A 338 -1.44 4.03 -10.92
C ASN A 338 -2.43 3.47 -9.89
N LEU A 339 -2.08 3.52 -8.60
CA LEU A 339 -2.97 3.10 -7.52
C LEU A 339 -4.13 4.10 -7.33
N CYS A 340 -3.87 5.40 -7.43
CA CYS A 340 -4.91 6.42 -7.45
C CYS A 340 -5.83 6.30 -8.67
N ASP A 341 -5.28 6.02 -9.86
CA ASP A 341 -6.05 5.76 -11.09
C ASP A 341 -7.00 4.56 -10.92
N LEU A 342 -6.56 3.53 -10.20
CA LEU A 342 -7.40 2.38 -9.91
C LEU A 342 -8.60 2.77 -9.03
N VAL A 343 -8.39 3.60 -8.01
CA VAL A 343 -9.46 4.16 -7.17
C VAL A 343 -10.38 5.04 -8.01
N ALA A 344 -9.82 5.96 -8.80
CA ALA A 344 -10.56 6.86 -9.69
C ALA A 344 -11.46 6.08 -10.67
N SER A 345 -10.91 5.05 -11.30
CA SER A 345 -11.63 4.17 -12.22
C SER A 345 -12.76 3.40 -11.53
N ALA A 346 -12.56 2.96 -10.29
CA ALA A 346 -13.58 2.25 -9.53
C ALA A 346 -14.77 3.16 -9.17
N VAL A 347 -14.53 4.39 -8.77
CA VAL A 347 -15.54 5.40 -8.40
C VAL A 347 -16.24 5.92 -9.64
N SER A 348 -15.51 6.23 -10.71
CA SER A 348 -16.06 6.70 -11.99
C SER A 348 -16.85 5.62 -12.74
N GLY A 349 -16.39 4.35 -12.63
CA GLY A 349 -17.06 3.21 -13.27
C GLY A 349 -16.94 3.16 -14.78
N ILE A 350 -15.89 3.75 -15.35
CA ILE A 350 -15.69 3.84 -16.81
C ILE A 350 -15.64 2.45 -17.44
N ASP A 351 -15.12 1.46 -16.74
CA ASP A 351 -14.93 0.09 -17.26
C ASP A 351 -15.98 -0.92 -16.76
N ARG A 352 -17.01 -0.48 -16.02
CA ARG A 352 -17.98 -1.37 -15.38
C ARG A 352 -19.38 -1.20 -15.95
N ARG A 353 -20.03 -2.32 -16.25
CA ARG A 353 -21.44 -2.34 -16.65
C ARG A 353 -22.31 -1.75 -15.52
N GLY A 354 -22.90 -0.58 -15.76
CA GLY A 354 -23.76 0.11 -14.81
C GLY A 354 -23.17 1.37 -14.17
N GLY A 355 -21.93 1.72 -14.52
CA GLY A 355 -21.20 2.84 -13.94
C GLY A 355 -20.65 2.52 -12.55
N GLY A 356 -19.67 3.35 -12.07
CA GLY A 356 -19.24 3.34 -10.69
C GLY A 356 -20.23 4.05 -9.78
N THR A 357 -19.79 4.45 -8.62
CA THR A 357 -20.63 5.20 -7.66
C THR A 357 -21.25 6.44 -8.30
N ILE A 358 -20.44 7.25 -8.99
CA ILE A 358 -20.94 8.47 -9.63
C ILE A 358 -21.98 8.19 -10.74
N GLY A 359 -21.78 7.14 -11.55
CA GLY A 359 -22.73 6.76 -12.57
C GLY A 359 -24.09 6.31 -12.01
N ARG A 360 -24.10 5.66 -10.83
CA ARG A 360 -25.34 5.31 -10.11
C ARG A 360 -26.05 6.54 -9.57
N LEU A 361 -25.32 7.46 -8.92
CA LEU A 361 -25.86 8.72 -8.40
C LEU A 361 -26.46 9.57 -9.51
N ILE A 362 -25.76 9.72 -10.63
CA ILE A 362 -26.25 10.48 -11.79
C ILE A 362 -27.51 9.84 -12.35
N ARG A 363 -27.57 8.53 -12.49
CA ARG A 363 -28.76 7.84 -13.00
C ARG A 363 -30.00 8.08 -12.13
N TRP A 364 -29.85 8.12 -10.82
CA TRP A 364 -30.96 8.37 -9.91
C TRP A 364 -31.44 9.83 -9.91
N ASN A 365 -30.54 10.77 -10.13
CA ASN A 365 -30.84 12.20 -10.08
C ASN A 365 -31.23 12.82 -11.43
N TYR A 366 -30.63 12.31 -12.51
CA TYR A 366 -30.79 12.89 -13.86
C TYR A 366 -31.42 11.90 -14.86
N GLY A 367 -31.63 10.64 -14.45
CA GLY A 367 -32.11 9.59 -15.33
C GLY A 367 -30.98 8.91 -16.13
N PRO A 368 -31.35 8.12 -17.15
CA PRO A 368 -30.38 7.46 -18.02
C PRO A 368 -29.62 8.48 -18.86
N ILE A 369 -28.30 8.51 -18.71
CA ILE A 369 -27.38 9.37 -19.45
C ILE A 369 -26.41 8.49 -20.23
N ASP A 370 -25.96 8.99 -21.39
CA ASP A 370 -24.93 8.33 -22.20
C ASP A 370 -23.65 8.17 -21.34
N PRO A 371 -23.06 6.97 -21.24
CA PRO A 371 -21.84 6.74 -20.49
C PRO A 371 -20.66 7.61 -20.91
N SER A 372 -20.63 8.09 -22.17
CA SER A 372 -19.60 9.00 -22.66
C SER A 372 -19.66 10.40 -22.03
N LYS A 373 -20.79 10.80 -21.44
CA LYS A 373 -20.99 12.08 -20.77
C LYS A 373 -20.73 12.04 -19.26
N LEU A 374 -20.46 10.85 -18.70
CA LEU A 374 -20.20 10.72 -17.27
C LEU A 374 -18.88 11.39 -16.88
N PRO A 375 -18.86 12.16 -15.78
CA PRO A 375 -17.65 12.79 -15.29
C PRO A 375 -16.64 11.74 -14.80
N LYS A 376 -15.37 12.10 -14.90
CA LYS A 376 -14.26 11.25 -14.47
C LYS A 376 -13.67 11.79 -13.18
N LEU A 377 -13.49 10.93 -12.21
CA LEU A 377 -12.67 11.27 -11.04
C LEU A 377 -11.21 11.28 -11.48
N VAL A 378 -10.54 12.37 -11.21
CA VAL A 378 -9.11 12.58 -11.48
C VAL A 378 -8.40 12.99 -10.20
N HIS A 379 -7.11 12.78 -10.16
CA HIS A 379 -6.27 13.19 -9.05
C HIS A 379 -5.06 13.99 -9.54
N THR A 380 -4.58 14.88 -8.68
CA THR A 380 -3.40 15.72 -8.93
C THR A 380 -2.52 15.77 -7.68
N GLY A 381 -1.35 16.37 -7.79
CA GLY A 381 -0.48 16.61 -6.63
C GLY A 381 0.64 15.59 -6.42
N LEU A 382 0.62 14.45 -7.13
CA LEU A 382 1.67 13.44 -7.04
C LEU A 382 2.85 13.71 -7.99
N ASP A 383 2.65 14.53 -9.03
CA ASP A 383 3.61 14.83 -10.11
C ASP A 383 4.38 16.15 -9.89
N THR A 384 4.50 16.64 -8.65
CA THR A 384 5.03 17.99 -8.39
C THR A 384 6.48 18.21 -8.82
N ASP A 385 7.29 17.17 -9.01
CA ASP A 385 8.68 17.34 -9.48
C ASP A 385 8.75 17.41 -11.01
N ASP A 386 7.91 16.69 -11.74
CA ASP A 386 7.78 16.80 -13.20
C ASP A 386 7.32 18.21 -13.59
N LEU A 387 6.55 18.88 -12.74
CA LEU A 387 6.14 20.25 -12.96
C LEU A 387 7.32 21.22 -12.84
N ALA A 388 8.18 21.08 -11.84
CA ALA A 388 9.35 21.93 -11.67
C ALA A 388 10.36 21.74 -12.83
N GLU A 389 10.54 20.51 -13.29
CA GLU A 389 11.39 20.18 -14.43
C GLU A 389 10.77 20.67 -15.74
N SER A 390 9.46 20.49 -15.92
CA SER A 390 8.72 21.03 -17.08
C SER A 390 8.77 22.55 -17.13
N LEU A 391 8.62 23.22 -16.00
CA LEU A 391 8.75 24.69 -15.88
C LEU A 391 10.17 25.16 -16.16
N ALA A 392 11.20 24.39 -15.77
CA ALA A 392 12.58 24.68 -16.08
C ALA A 392 12.91 24.54 -17.58
N MET A 393 12.22 23.64 -18.29
CA MET A 393 12.35 23.46 -19.75
C MET A 393 11.56 24.47 -20.58
N LEU A 394 10.49 25.06 -20.02
CA LEU A 394 9.63 26.00 -20.75
C LEU A 394 10.39 27.16 -21.41
N PRO A 395 11.36 27.85 -20.78
CA PRO A 395 12.12 28.89 -21.42
C PRO A 395 12.90 28.41 -22.66
N GLN A 396 13.42 27.21 -22.61
CA GLN A 396 14.16 26.59 -23.73
C GLN A 396 13.22 26.25 -24.88
N LEU A 397 12.02 25.71 -24.59
CA LEU A 397 11.01 25.37 -25.59
C LEU A 397 10.45 26.63 -26.29
N VAL A 398 10.26 27.71 -25.55
CA VAL A 398 9.85 29.01 -26.09
C VAL A 398 10.96 29.63 -26.93
N THR A 399 12.22 29.59 -26.46
CA THR A 399 13.37 30.15 -27.17
C THR A 399 13.69 29.37 -28.45
N SER A 400 13.46 28.06 -28.46
CA SER A 400 13.61 27.21 -29.65
C SER A 400 12.46 27.34 -30.68
N GLY A 401 11.41 28.10 -30.35
CA GLY A 401 10.23 28.27 -31.21
C GLY A 401 9.31 27.04 -31.28
N LEU A 402 9.54 26.02 -30.45
CA LEU A 402 8.69 24.82 -30.38
C LEU A 402 7.39 25.08 -29.63
N LEU A 403 7.35 26.13 -28.79
CA LEU A 403 6.18 26.49 -27.98
C LEU A 403 5.95 27.99 -28.05
N THR A 404 4.74 28.41 -28.41
CA THR A 404 4.36 29.83 -28.41
C THR A 404 3.62 30.15 -27.11
N PRO A 405 4.10 31.09 -26.29
CA PRO A 405 3.41 31.49 -25.06
C PRO A 405 2.05 32.13 -25.41
N ASP A 406 0.97 31.48 -25.01
CA ASP A 406 -0.38 32.02 -25.13
C ASP A 406 -1.07 32.18 -23.75
N ASN A 407 -2.26 32.75 -23.74
CA ASN A 407 -3.03 32.95 -22.50
C ASN A 407 -3.48 31.62 -21.89
N GLU A 408 -3.67 30.59 -22.70
CA GLU A 408 -4.10 29.28 -22.24
C GLU A 408 -2.98 28.56 -21.51
N LEU A 409 -1.76 28.61 -22.08
CA LEU A 409 -0.58 28.07 -21.43
C LEU A 409 -0.28 28.79 -20.11
N GLU A 410 -0.38 30.14 -20.08
CA GLU A 410 -0.19 30.92 -18.84
C GLU A 410 -1.25 30.58 -17.79
N ARG A 411 -2.52 30.42 -18.19
CA ARG A 411 -3.59 30.01 -17.30
C ARG A 411 -3.37 28.60 -16.73
N ALA A 412 -2.99 27.64 -17.58
CA ALA A 412 -2.69 26.28 -17.15
C ALA A 412 -1.49 26.22 -16.18
N ILE A 413 -0.46 27.04 -16.42
CA ILE A 413 0.70 27.15 -15.50
C ILE A 413 0.28 27.76 -14.16
N ARG A 414 -0.53 28.82 -14.17
CA ARG A 414 -1.02 29.48 -12.96
C ARG A 414 -1.91 28.57 -12.13
N GLU A 415 -2.81 27.85 -12.78
CA GLU A 415 -3.67 26.85 -12.13
C GLU A 415 -2.84 25.78 -11.43
N ARG A 416 -1.85 25.20 -12.13
CA ARG A 416 -0.95 24.19 -11.55
C ARG A 416 -0.04 24.73 -10.43
N LEU A 417 0.31 26.02 -10.46
CA LEU A 417 1.08 26.67 -9.40
C LEU A 417 0.22 27.21 -8.25
N GLY A 418 -1.12 27.14 -8.37
CA GLY A 418 -2.03 27.74 -7.39
C GLY A 418 -1.92 29.27 -7.33
N ALA A 419 -1.57 29.92 -8.44
CA ALA A 419 -1.27 31.36 -8.49
C ALA A 419 -2.49 32.26 -8.75
N GLY A 420 -3.70 31.69 -8.80
CA GLY A 420 -4.94 32.41 -9.10
C GLY A 420 -5.12 32.76 -10.58
N ASP A 421 -6.35 33.16 -10.95
CA ASP A 421 -6.71 33.48 -12.33
C ASP A 421 -5.93 34.63 -12.93
N LEU A 422 -5.84 34.63 -14.27
CA LEU A 422 -5.21 35.70 -15.03
C LEU A 422 -6.09 36.96 -14.98
N PRO A 423 -5.66 38.12 -14.45
CA PRO A 423 -6.45 39.34 -14.50
C PRO A 423 -6.74 39.71 -15.96
N GLU A 424 -7.96 40.17 -16.26
CA GLU A 424 -8.35 40.59 -17.61
C GLU A 424 -7.41 41.65 -18.21
N GLU A 425 -6.85 42.54 -17.37
CA GLU A 425 -5.91 43.58 -17.76
C GLU A 425 -4.49 43.06 -18.10
N ALA A 426 -4.17 41.81 -17.75
CA ALA A 426 -2.86 41.18 -17.96
C ALA A 426 -2.78 40.37 -19.26
N GLN A 427 -3.80 40.38 -20.12
CA GLN A 427 -3.79 39.73 -21.41
C GLN A 427 -2.78 40.40 -22.34
N ARG A 428 -1.61 39.81 -22.43
CA ARG A 428 -0.52 40.32 -23.30
C ARG A 428 -0.68 39.80 -24.73
N SER A 429 -0.32 40.62 -25.72
CA SER A 429 -0.25 40.17 -27.09
C SER A 429 0.81 39.06 -27.25
N ALA A 430 0.66 38.16 -28.22
CA ALA A 430 1.61 37.06 -28.48
C ALA A 430 3.02 37.58 -28.71
N LEU A 431 3.15 38.81 -29.29
CA LEU A 431 4.45 39.45 -29.57
C LEU A 431 5.14 39.97 -28.30
N GLU A 432 4.38 40.52 -27.33
CA GLU A 432 4.92 40.99 -26.04
C GLU A 432 5.37 39.82 -25.17
N ARG A 433 4.72 38.69 -25.29
CA ARG A 433 5.11 37.45 -24.56
C ARG A 433 6.42 36.89 -25.08
N THR A 434 6.62 36.87 -26.40
CA THR A 434 7.88 36.38 -27.03
C THR A 434 9.06 37.27 -26.64
N VAL A 435 8.85 38.59 -26.56
CA VAL A 435 9.90 39.57 -26.15
C VAL A 435 10.20 39.41 -24.65
N SER A 436 9.19 39.25 -23.80
CA SER A 436 9.37 39.06 -22.35
C SER A 436 10.04 37.72 -22.02
N ALA A 437 9.76 36.64 -22.79
CA ALA A 437 10.38 35.32 -22.63
C ALA A 437 11.86 35.37 -23.07
N ALA A 438 12.19 36.06 -24.17
CA ALA A 438 13.56 36.23 -24.62
C ALA A 438 14.44 37.04 -23.67
N SER A 439 13.83 37.92 -22.86
CA SER A 439 14.55 38.73 -21.83
C SER A 439 14.70 38.01 -20.47
N GLY A 440 14.21 36.77 -20.33
CA GLY A 440 14.41 35.92 -19.12
C GLY A 440 13.71 36.39 -17.85
N GLY A 441 12.98 37.54 -17.90
CA GLY A 441 12.44 38.19 -16.68
C GLY A 441 11.11 37.62 -16.15
N GLY A 442 10.27 37.05 -17.01
CA GLY A 442 8.90 36.73 -16.61
C GLY A 442 8.76 35.38 -15.89
N VAL A 443 9.37 34.32 -16.42
CA VAL A 443 9.23 32.98 -15.90
C VAL A 443 10.10 32.73 -14.66
N ALA A 444 11.30 33.34 -14.63
CA ALA A 444 12.19 33.28 -13.47
C ALA A 444 11.57 34.01 -12.26
N ALA A 445 10.91 35.15 -12.46
CA ALA A 445 10.23 35.89 -11.39
C ALA A 445 9.01 35.11 -10.81
N LEU A 446 8.27 34.39 -11.63
CA LEU A 446 7.14 33.53 -11.19
C LEU A 446 7.64 32.30 -10.43
N ALA A 447 8.73 31.70 -10.88
CA ALA A 447 9.34 30.57 -10.19
C ALA A 447 9.93 30.97 -8.84
N GLU A 448 10.61 32.10 -8.76
CA GLU A 448 11.12 32.69 -7.49
C GLU A 448 9.99 33.09 -6.53
N ALA A 449 8.89 33.63 -7.02
CA ALA A 449 7.74 34.01 -6.21
C ALA A 449 7.05 32.78 -5.62
N ALA A 450 6.94 31.69 -6.38
CA ALA A 450 6.42 30.40 -5.91
C ALA A 450 7.33 29.76 -4.85
N ILE A 451 8.64 29.83 -5.04
CA ILE A 451 9.64 29.34 -4.07
C ILE A 451 9.63 30.15 -2.78
N ARG A 452 9.48 31.50 -2.87
CA ARG A 452 9.39 32.37 -1.70
C ARG A 452 8.12 32.17 -0.87
N ARG A 453 6.96 31.93 -1.50
CA ARG A 453 5.70 31.64 -0.80
C ARG A 453 5.77 30.30 -0.04
N ARG A 454 6.45 29.28 -0.57
CA ARG A 454 6.69 28.01 0.15
C ARG A 454 7.61 28.16 1.37
N LYS A 455 8.51 29.16 1.38
CA LYS A 455 9.39 29.40 2.55
C LYS A 455 8.71 30.21 3.67
N HIS A 456 7.69 30.98 3.38
CA HIS A 456 6.99 31.83 4.36
C HIS A 456 5.61 31.32 4.78
N GLY A 457 5.15 30.17 4.26
CA GLY A 457 3.92 29.50 4.67
C GLY A 457 4.14 28.42 5.74
N LYS A 458 5.25 28.50 6.47
CA LYS A 458 5.60 27.60 7.60
C LYS A 458 5.91 28.42 8.85
N ASP A 459 5.06 29.40 9.16
CA ASP A 459 4.97 29.99 10.49
C ASP A 459 3.51 30.00 10.95
#